data_c16e9290a82c03d039804c328dadb22c
#
_entry.id   c16e9290a82c03d039804c328dadb22c
#
_cell.length_a   1.000
_cell.length_b   1.000
_cell.length_c   1.000
_cell.angle_alpha   90.00
_cell.angle_beta   90.00
_cell.angle_gamma   90.00
#
_symmetry.space_group_name_H-M   'P 1'
#
loop_
_entity.id
_entity.type
_entity.pdbx_description
1 polymer ?
#
loop_
_entity_poly.entity_id
_entity_poly.type
_entity_poly.pdbx_seq_one_letter_code
_entity_poly.pdbx_strand_id
1 'polypeptide(L)'
;MFSKDTYISRRQELKKLVKSGVIILFGNNNSPCNFPNNGYYPFRQDSTFLYYFGQQRDGLVGVIDIDNDIETLVGDDIDLVDIVWYGSVDSVHDLAEQVGVHNSAPMKSLKTICNDAMSKKRKIHFLPPYRHDIKIQVFDLLGIHPNQQKDEASMDLI
;
A
#
# COMPACT_ATOMS: atom_id res chain seq x y z
N MET A 1 16.62 -2.03 6.82
CA MET A 1 15.38 -2.79 7.06
C MET A 1 15.45 -3.37 8.47
N PHE A 2 14.34 -3.36 9.22
CA PHE A 2 14.28 -4.05 10.52
C PHE A 2 14.08 -5.57 10.32
N SER A 3 14.08 -6.33 11.43
CA SER A 3 13.77 -7.76 11.34
C SER A 3 12.31 -8.00 10.94
N LYS A 4 12.04 -9.13 10.31
CA LYS A 4 10.70 -9.62 9.95
C LYS A 4 9.72 -9.54 11.12
N ASP A 5 10.15 -9.99 12.30
CA ASP A 5 9.33 -9.99 13.51
C ASP A 5 8.92 -8.59 13.98
N THR A 6 9.76 -7.59 13.72
CA THR A 6 9.43 -6.18 14.03
C THR A 6 8.21 -5.72 13.24
N TYR A 7 8.16 -6.02 11.93
CA TYR A 7 7.03 -5.63 11.10
C TYR A 7 5.75 -6.41 11.45
N ILE A 8 5.87 -7.71 11.72
CA ILE A 8 4.76 -8.53 12.19
C ILE A 8 4.18 -7.95 13.48
N SER A 9 5.02 -7.67 14.48
CA SER A 9 4.59 -7.11 15.76
C SER A 9 3.85 -5.77 15.58
N ARG A 10 4.39 -4.85 14.76
CA ARG A 10 3.76 -3.55 14.49
C ARG A 10 2.37 -3.70 13.87
N ARG A 11 2.20 -4.57 12.88
CA ARG A 11 0.89 -4.83 12.25
C ARG A 11 -0.08 -5.49 13.23
N GLN A 12 0.39 -6.40 14.09
CA GLN A 12 -0.45 -7.00 15.13
C GLN A 12 -0.96 -5.96 16.14
N GLU A 13 -0.10 -5.03 16.56
CA GLU A 13 -0.52 -3.94 17.45
C GLU A 13 -1.54 -3.01 16.75
N LEU A 14 -1.31 -2.68 15.47
CA LEU A 14 -2.24 -1.88 14.69
C LEU A 14 -3.62 -2.55 14.59
N LYS A 15 -3.67 -3.86 14.32
CA LYS A 15 -4.93 -4.63 14.28
C LYS A 15 -5.69 -4.57 15.61
N LYS A 16 -4.99 -4.64 16.74
CA LYS A 16 -5.61 -4.53 18.08
C LYS A 16 -6.21 -3.14 18.33
N LEU A 17 -5.54 -2.09 17.86
CA LEU A 17 -6.00 -0.70 18.01
C LEU A 17 -7.24 -0.42 17.17
N VAL A 18 -7.22 -0.80 15.88
CA VAL A 18 -8.30 -0.50 14.92
C VAL A 18 -9.50 -1.45 15.09
N LYS A 19 -9.27 -2.68 15.49
CA LYS A 19 -10.24 -3.73 15.85
C LYS A 19 -11.00 -4.39 14.70
N SER A 20 -11.41 -3.68 13.66
CA SER A 20 -12.19 -4.24 12.54
C SER A 20 -12.02 -3.45 11.25
N GLY A 21 -12.41 -4.05 10.14
CA GLY A 21 -12.35 -3.41 8.81
C GLY A 21 -11.10 -3.76 8.03
N VAL A 22 -10.84 -2.97 6.99
CA VAL A 22 -9.68 -3.13 6.10
C VAL A 22 -8.83 -1.87 6.16
N ILE A 23 -7.56 -2.01 6.50
CA ILE A 23 -6.60 -0.90 6.48
C ILE A 23 -5.85 -0.91 5.14
N ILE A 24 -5.78 0.24 4.49
CA ILE A 24 -5.00 0.44 3.27
C ILE A 24 -3.91 1.48 3.55
N LEU A 25 -2.65 1.07 3.43
CA LEU A 25 -1.49 1.92 3.56
C LEU A 25 -0.81 2.07 2.20
N PHE A 26 -0.93 3.24 1.62
CA PHE A 26 -0.35 3.55 0.32
C PHE A 26 1.14 3.83 0.46
N GLY A 27 1.96 3.12 -0.33
CA GLY A 27 3.32 3.53 -0.60
C GLY A 27 3.35 4.67 -1.63
N ASN A 28 4.50 5.30 -1.77
CA ASN A 28 4.71 6.34 -2.76
C ASN A 28 5.01 5.76 -4.14
N ASN A 29 4.65 6.51 -5.18
CA ASN A 29 5.07 6.26 -6.55
C ASN A 29 6.25 7.15 -6.92
N ASN A 30 7.03 6.75 -7.94
CA ASN A 30 8.02 7.62 -8.55
C ASN A 30 7.36 8.88 -9.13
N SER A 31 8.05 10.00 -9.02
CA SER A 31 7.59 11.27 -9.58
C SER A 31 8.53 11.70 -10.72
N PRO A 32 8.04 11.80 -11.97
CA PRO A 32 8.87 12.24 -13.11
C PRO A 32 9.26 13.70 -12.96
N CYS A 33 10.52 14.03 -13.31
CA CYS A 33 11.00 15.42 -13.35
C CYS A 33 10.55 16.14 -14.60
N ASN A 34 10.60 15.47 -15.76
CA ASN A 34 10.41 16.11 -17.05
C ASN A 34 9.64 15.22 -18.05
N PHE A 35 9.96 13.92 -18.13
CA PHE A 35 9.30 12.97 -19.02
C PHE A 35 8.71 11.79 -18.25
N PRO A 36 7.59 11.21 -18.71
CA PRO A 36 7.12 9.93 -18.22
C PRO A 36 8.21 8.86 -18.42
N ASN A 37 8.43 8.04 -17.43
CA ASN A 37 9.38 6.91 -17.46
C ASN A 37 10.85 7.27 -17.66
N ASN A 38 11.23 8.54 -17.52
CA ASN A 38 12.64 8.94 -17.61
C ASN A 38 12.91 10.17 -16.74
N GLY A 39 13.99 10.11 -15.95
CA GLY A 39 14.37 11.21 -15.07
C GLY A 39 13.38 11.44 -13.93
N TYR A 40 13.46 10.61 -12.90
CA TYR A 40 12.66 10.76 -11.69
C TYR A 40 13.36 11.63 -10.66
N TYR A 41 12.57 12.32 -9.82
CA TYR A 41 13.08 12.86 -8.55
C TYR A 41 13.59 11.72 -7.66
N PRO A 42 14.54 11.99 -6.75
CA PRO A 42 14.98 10.99 -5.78
C PRO A 42 13.77 10.37 -5.06
N PHE A 43 13.65 9.04 -5.16
CA PHE A 43 12.52 8.33 -4.56
C PHE A 43 12.61 8.34 -3.04
N ARG A 44 11.51 8.65 -2.39
CA ARG A 44 11.31 8.47 -0.97
C ARG A 44 9.98 7.79 -0.71
N GLN A 45 10.03 6.68 -0.02
CA GLN A 45 8.86 5.94 0.38
C GLN A 45 8.09 6.66 1.50
N ASP A 46 6.78 6.43 1.55
CA ASP A 46 5.93 6.89 2.64
C ASP A 46 6.41 6.33 3.99
N SER A 47 6.47 7.19 5.01
CA SER A 47 7.02 6.81 6.31
C SER A 47 6.14 5.80 7.06
N THR A 48 4.83 5.89 6.93
CA THR A 48 3.89 4.96 7.57
C THR A 48 3.93 3.61 6.88
N PHE A 49 3.96 3.60 5.53
CA PHE A 49 4.15 2.38 4.78
C PHE A 49 5.47 1.68 5.15
N LEU A 50 6.58 2.44 5.25
CA LEU A 50 7.87 1.91 5.72
C LEU A 50 7.80 1.33 7.14
N TYR A 51 7.06 1.96 8.03
CA TYR A 51 6.95 1.51 9.41
C TYR A 51 6.27 0.13 9.51
N TYR A 52 5.24 -0.11 8.70
CA TYR A 52 4.46 -1.36 8.74
C TYR A 52 4.90 -2.41 7.73
N PHE A 53 5.39 -2.02 6.55
CA PHE A 53 5.73 -2.94 5.45
C PHE A 53 7.21 -2.91 5.05
N GLY A 54 8.01 -1.95 5.50
CA GLY A 54 9.46 -1.95 5.38
C GLY A 54 10.06 -1.89 3.97
N GLN A 55 9.26 -1.84 2.93
CA GLN A 55 9.71 -1.94 1.54
C GLN A 55 9.96 -0.57 0.92
N GLN A 56 11.11 -0.44 0.23
CA GLN A 56 11.54 0.83 -0.40
C GLN A 56 11.11 0.95 -1.88
N ARG A 57 10.54 -0.09 -2.45
CA ARG A 57 10.08 -0.09 -3.84
C ARG A 57 8.87 0.82 -3.99
N ASP A 58 8.78 1.55 -5.11
CA ASP A 58 7.62 2.36 -5.49
C ASP A 58 6.43 1.50 -5.93
N GLY A 59 5.25 2.10 -5.99
CA GLY A 59 4.04 1.46 -6.51
C GLY A 59 3.51 0.30 -5.66
N LEU A 60 3.83 0.27 -4.36
CA LEU A 60 3.34 -0.76 -3.44
C LEU A 60 2.21 -0.22 -2.55
N VAL A 61 1.28 -1.10 -2.20
CA VAL A 61 0.21 -0.82 -1.24
C VAL A 61 0.13 -1.96 -0.24
N GLY A 62 0.13 -1.64 1.04
CA GLY A 62 -0.11 -2.60 2.11
C GLY A 62 -1.59 -2.67 2.46
N VAL A 63 -2.15 -3.87 2.49
CA VAL A 63 -3.53 -4.12 2.88
C VAL A 63 -3.56 -5.03 4.10
N ILE A 64 -4.31 -4.62 5.13
CA ILE A 64 -4.52 -5.41 6.35
C ILE A 64 -6.03 -5.61 6.51
N ASP A 65 -6.50 -6.79 6.20
CA ASP A 65 -7.89 -7.20 6.45
C ASP A 65 -7.98 -7.76 7.88
N ILE A 66 -8.47 -6.94 8.80
CA ILE A 66 -8.50 -7.26 10.23
C ILE A 66 -9.49 -8.40 10.50
N ASP A 67 -10.66 -8.33 9.85
CA ASP A 67 -11.77 -9.26 10.15
C ASP A 67 -11.46 -10.69 9.67
N ASN A 68 -10.66 -10.81 8.61
CA ASN A 68 -10.24 -12.10 8.07
C ASN A 68 -8.82 -12.50 8.49
N ASP A 69 -8.12 -11.63 9.23
CA ASP A 69 -6.71 -11.79 9.63
C ASP A 69 -5.77 -12.05 8.44
N ILE A 70 -5.98 -11.31 7.34
CA ILE A 70 -5.20 -11.42 6.11
C ILE A 70 -4.41 -10.14 5.89
N GLU A 71 -3.11 -10.30 5.68
CA GLU A 71 -2.20 -9.22 5.26
C GLU A 71 -1.77 -9.48 3.82
N THR A 72 -1.80 -8.47 2.98
CA THR A 72 -1.44 -8.58 1.55
C THR A 72 -0.56 -7.41 1.15
N LEU A 73 0.55 -7.70 0.49
CA LEU A 73 1.33 -6.68 -0.22
C LEU A 73 0.84 -6.63 -1.67
N VAL A 74 0.32 -5.48 -2.09
CA VAL A 74 -0.23 -5.27 -3.42
C VAL A 74 0.75 -4.45 -4.25
N GLY A 75 1.00 -4.89 -5.48
CA GLY A 75 1.88 -4.23 -6.43
C GLY A 75 2.04 -5.07 -7.69
N ASP A 76 2.60 -4.50 -8.73
CA ASP A 76 2.86 -5.23 -9.97
C ASP A 76 4.34 -5.62 -10.06
N ASP A 77 4.61 -6.83 -10.51
CA ASP A 77 5.97 -7.25 -10.80
C ASP A 77 6.51 -6.52 -12.03
N ILE A 78 7.81 -6.36 -12.07
CA ILE A 78 8.50 -5.70 -13.18
C ILE A 78 8.41 -6.58 -14.42
N ASP A 79 8.05 -5.99 -15.56
CA ASP A 79 7.98 -6.71 -16.83
C ASP A 79 9.37 -7.19 -17.26
N LEU A 80 9.41 -8.33 -18.00
CA LEU A 80 10.63 -8.92 -18.51
C LEU A 80 11.51 -7.95 -19.33
N VAL A 81 10.87 -6.98 -20.00
CA VAL A 81 11.58 -5.95 -20.76
C VAL A 81 12.34 -5.00 -19.84
N ASP A 82 11.80 -4.70 -18.68
CA ASP A 82 12.41 -3.79 -17.70
C ASP A 82 13.56 -4.47 -16.93
N ILE A 83 13.53 -5.81 -16.79
CA ILE A 83 14.62 -6.59 -16.19
C ILE A 83 15.92 -6.44 -16.97
N VAL A 84 15.85 -6.26 -18.28
CA VAL A 84 17.03 -6.01 -19.14
C VAL A 84 17.73 -4.69 -18.77
N TRP A 85 16.97 -3.70 -18.31
CA TRP A 85 17.48 -2.37 -17.96
C TRP A 85 17.86 -2.23 -16.49
N TYR A 86 17.12 -2.87 -15.59
CA TYR A 86 17.26 -2.69 -14.13
C TYR A 86 17.91 -3.87 -13.41
N GLY A 87 18.13 -5.00 -14.11
CA GLY A 87 18.64 -6.22 -13.51
C GLY A 87 17.55 -7.03 -12.80
N SER A 88 17.95 -8.09 -12.10
CA SER A 88 17.06 -8.93 -11.31
C SER A 88 16.52 -8.13 -10.12
N VAL A 89 15.21 -7.99 -10.06
CA VAL A 89 14.50 -7.30 -8.96
C VAL A 89 13.58 -8.31 -8.28
N ASP A 90 13.52 -8.26 -6.95
CA ASP A 90 12.64 -9.13 -6.16
C ASP A 90 11.19 -8.98 -6.61
N SER A 91 10.46 -10.08 -6.72
CA SER A 91 9.03 -10.07 -6.97
C SER A 91 8.26 -9.43 -5.80
N VAL A 92 7.01 -9.02 -6.03
CA VAL A 92 6.14 -8.53 -4.94
C VAL A 92 5.95 -9.60 -3.87
N HIS A 93 5.93 -10.86 -4.27
CA HIS A 93 5.86 -11.99 -3.35
C HIS A 93 7.12 -12.08 -2.46
N ASP A 94 8.32 -11.98 -3.04
CA ASP A 94 9.57 -12.01 -2.27
C ASP A 94 9.66 -10.83 -1.30
N LEU A 95 9.26 -9.64 -1.74
CA LEU A 95 9.19 -8.45 -0.89
C LEU A 95 8.21 -8.63 0.28
N ALA A 96 7.06 -9.27 0.04
CA ALA A 96 6.07 -9.58 1.06
C ALA A 96 6.66 -10.54 2.12
N GLU A 97 7.27 -11.64 1.68
CA GLU A 97 7.87 -12.62 2.57
C GLU A 97 9.01 -12.05 3.44
N GLN A 98 9.79 -11.10 2.92
CA GLN A 98 10.84 -10.41 3.69
C GLN A 98 10.31 -9.70 4.95
N VAL A 99 9.05 -9.29 4.94
CA VAL A 99 8.42 -8.55 6.05
C VAL A 99 7.31 -9.34 6.74
N GLY A 100 7.20 -10.64 6.46
CA GLY A 100 6.24 -11.53 7.12
C GLY A 100 4.81 -11.37 6.63
N VAL A 101 4.62 -10.97 5.39
CA VAL A 101 3.35 -10.97 4.68
C VAL A 101 3.35 -12.15 3.71
N HIS A 102 2.41 -13.09 3.87
CA HIS A 102 2.38 -14.31 3.05
C HIS A 102 1.55 -14.17 1.77
N ASN A 103 0.78 -13.10 1.64
CA ASN A 103 -0.02 -12.88 0.44
C ASN A 103 0.52 -11.69 -0.35
N SER A 104 0.58 -11.86 -1.65
CA SER A 104 0.84 -10.80 -2.61
C SER A 104 -0.24 -10.79 -3.69
N ALA A 105 -0.52 -9.63 -4.26
CA ALA A 105 -1.51 -9.50 -5.33
C ALA A 105 -1.13 -8.37 -6.30
N PRO A 106 -1.51 -8.46 -7.57
CA PRO A 106 -1.31 -7.39 -8.53
C PRO A 106 -2.16 -6.17 -8.18
N MET A 107 -1.72 -4.96 -8.60
CA MET A 107 -2.38 -3.70 -8.27
C MET A 107 -3.88 -3.67 -8.64
N LYS A 108 -4.27 -4.31 -9.74
CA LYS A 108 -5.67 -4.44 -10.15
C LYS A 108 -6.57 -5.09 -9.10
N SER A 109 -6.02 -5.95 -8.23
CA SER A 109 -6.77 -6.64 -7.17
C SER A 109 -7.21 -5.70 -6.05
N LEU A 110 -6.55 -4.54 -5.89
CA LEU A 110 -6.89 -3.57 -4.85
C LEU A 110 -8.34 -3.07 -4.97
N LYS A 111 -8.79 -2.83 -6.20
CA LYS A 111 -10.19 -2.42 -6.45
C LYS A 111 -11.18 -3.51 -6.06
N THR A 112 -10.87 -4.76 -6.32
CA THR A 112 -11.71 -5.90 -5.92
C THR A 112 -11.80 -6.02 -4.41
N ILE A 113 -10.69 -5.86 -3.70
CA ILE A 113 -10.63 -5.85 -2.22
C ILE A 113 -11.50 -4.72 -1.65
N CYS A 114 -11.36 -3.50 -2.19
CA CYS A 114 -12.18 -2.36 -1.77
C CYS A 114 -13.68 -2.59 -2.02
N ASN A 115 -14.04 -3.06 -3.21
CA ASN A 115 -15.43 -3.32 -3.58
C ASN A 115 -16.05 -4.42 -2.69
N ASP A 116 -15.31 -5.48 -2.39
CA ASP A 116 -15.78 -6.53 -1.46
C ASP A 116 -16.04 -5.97 -0.07
N ALA A 117 -15.09 -5.19 0.47
CA ALA A 117 -15.27 -4.55 1.77
C ALA A 117 -16.49 -3.61 1.80
N MET A 118 -16.65 -2.76 0.77
CA MET A 118 -17.79 -1.83 0.67
C MET A 118 -19.12 -2.58 0.53
N SER A 119 -19.19 -3.63 -0.29
CA SER A 119 -20.41 -4.44 -0.47
C SER A 119 -20.88 -5.10 0.83
N LYS A 120 -19.94 -5.46 1.69
CA LYS A 120 -20.17 -6.03 3.03
C LYS A 120 -20.34 -4.95 4.11
N LYS A 121 -20.36 -3.67 3.74
CA LYS A 121 -20.43 -2.53 4.66
C LYS A 121 -19.31 -2.52 5.71
N ARG A 122 -18.15 -3.05 5.38
CA ARG A 122 -16.96 -3.02 6.22
C ARG A 122 -16.27 -1.67 6.08
N LYS A 123 -15.77 -1.14 7.19
CA LYS A 123 -15.02 0.12 7.16
C LYS A 123 -13.68 -0.06 6.46
N ILE A 124 -13.34 0.85 5.56
CA ILE A 124 -12.01 0.96 4.96
C ILE A 124 -11.29 2.10 5.63
N HIS A 125 -10.14 1.79 6.21
CA HIS A 125 -9.30 2.75 6.91
C HIS A 125 -8.13 3.15 6.01
N PHE A 126 -7.88 4.43 5.88
CA PHE A 126 -6.73 5.00 5.17
C PHE A 126 -6.28 6.30 5.83
N LEU A 127 -5.04 6.68 5.63
CA LEU A 127 -4.49 7.95 6.11
C LEU A 127 -4.80 9.08 5.14
N PRO A 128 -4.91 10.35 5.61
CA PRO A 128 -5.13 11.49 4.74
C PRO A 128 -4.03 11.57 3.68
N PRO A 129 -4.35 11.42 2.39
CA PRO A 129 -3.32 11.44 1.36
C PRO A 129 -2.79 12.86 1.16
N TYR A 130 -1.47 13.01 1.15
CA TYR A 130 -0.78 14.29 0.89
C TYR A 130 -0.29 14.41 -0.56
N ARG A 131 -0.16 13.29 -1.29
CA ARG A 131 0.24 13.26 -2.71
C ARG A 131 -0.98 13.26 -3.62
N HIS A 132 -0.92 13.99 -4.73
CA HIS A 132 -2.04 14.08 -5.67
C HIS A 132 -2.34 12.77 -6.40
N ASP A 133 -1.32 11.99 -6.75
CA ASP A 133 -1.48 10.66 -7.34
C ASP A 133 -2.23 9.70 -6.41
N ILE A 134 -1.92 9.70 -5.11
CA ILE A 134 -2.64 8.90 -4.12
C ILE A 134 -4.07 9.42 -3.91
N LYS A 135 -4.30 10.74 -3.95
CA LYS A 135 -5.67 11.30 -3.90
C LYS A 135 -6.54 10.82 -5.05
N ILE A 136 -5.98 10.75 -6.25
CA ILE A 136 -6.67 10.21 -7.43
C ILE A 136 -6.95 8.71 -7.22
N GLN A 137 -5.97 7.96 -6.75
CA GLN A 137 -6.12 6.52 -6.49
C GLN A 137 -7.20 6.24 -5.43
N VAL A 138 -7.25 6.98 -4.34
CA VAL A 138 -8.32 6.88 -3.32
C VAL A 138 -9.69 7.20 -3.92
N PHE A 139 -9.79 8.22 -4.78
CA PHE A 139 -11.03 8.55 -5.47
C PHE A 139 -11.48 7.39 -6.39
N ASP A 140 -10.57 6.83 -7.19
CA ASP A 140 -10.87 5.72 -8.10
C ASP A 140 -11.27 4.43 -7.37
N LEU A 141 -10.70 4.20 -6.18
CA LEU A 141 -10.96 3.01 -5.38
C LEU A 141 -12.25 3.12 -4.56
N LEU A 142 -12.45 4.26 -3.90
CA LEU A 142 -13.46 4.43 -2.86
C LEU A 142 -14.58 5.41 -3.23
N GLY A 143 -14.43 6.15 -4.34
CA GLY A 143 -15.39 7.18 -4.75
C GLY A 143 -15.36 8.45 -3.89
N ILE A 144 -14.40 8.59 -2.98
CA ILE A 144 -14.29 9.74 -2.07
C ILE A 144 -13.57 10.89 -2.76
N HIS A 145 -14.27 12.00 -2.97
CA HIS A 145 -13.69 13.16 -3.65
C HIS A 145 -12.46 13.72 -2.89
N PRO A 146 -11.39 14.15 -3.58
CA PRO A 146 -10.15 14.62 -2.95
C PRO A 146 -10.32 15.64 -1.82
N ASN A 147 -11.31 16.52 -1.93
CA ASN A 147 -11.61 17.52 -0.91
C ASN A 147 -12.23 16.95 0.38
N GLN A 148 -12.78 15.73 0.32
CA GLN A 148 -13.42 15.03 1.44
C GLN A 148 -12.51 13.98 2.08
N GLN A 149 -11.43 13.59 1.41
CA GLN A 149 -10.57 12.50 1.85
C GLN A 149 -9.92 12.74 3.22
N LYS A 150 -9.66 14.01 3.57
CA LYS A 150 -9.11 14.33 4.89
C LYS A 150 -10.11 14.06 6.01
N ASP A 151 -11.37 14.37 5.77
CA ASP A 151 -12.43 14.23 6.77
C ASP A 151 -12.91 12.78 6.90
N GLU A 152 -12.84 12.02 5.80
CA GLU A 152 -13.18 10.59 5.74
C GLU A 152 -12.02 9.66 6.15
N ALA A 153 -10.81 10.19 6.25
CA ALA A 153 -9.64 9.43 6.65
C ALA A 153 -9.74 8.97 8.12
N SER A 154 -9.12 7.83 8.40
CA SER A 154 -9.14 7.26 9.75
C SER A 154 -8.03 7.84 10.61
N MET A 155 -8.37 8.82 11.43
CA MET A 155 -7.42 9.41 12.39
C MET A 155 -6.95 8.41 13.45
N ASP A 156 -7.67 7.31 13.64
CA ASP A 156 -7.29 6.22 14.55
C ASP A 156 -6.02 5.45 14.11
N LEU A 157 -5.50 5.75 12.91
CA LEU A 157 -4.25 5.19 12.38
C LEU A 157 -2.99 6.02 12.74
N ILE A 158 -3.17 7.19 13.34
CA ILE A 158 -2.13 8.11 13.77
C ILE A 158 -1.96 8.01 15.29
#